data_1c5366073d92b18bbeb58ee8536954a0
#
_entry.id   1c5366073d92b18bbeb58ee8536954a0
#
_cell.length_a   1.000
_cell.length_b   1.000
_cell.length_c   1.000
_cell.angle_alpha   90.00
_cell.angle_beta   90.00
_cell.angle_gamma   90.00
#
_symmetry.space_group_name_H-M   'P 1'
#
loop_
_entity.id
_entity.type
_entity.pdbx_description
1 polymer ?
#
loop_
_entity_poly.entity_id
_entity_poly.type
_entity_poly.pdbx_seq_one_letter_code
_entity_poly.pdbx_strand_id
1 'polypeptide(L)'
;LTFLFTGRKKSVFLYTFVIFAQSSLFELMSGIKDLDILLSNMEPVLDKRDFVFCSFPTFDWDKMRELNPVGFFQEKEGMTFILDLKDAIGKDMDCQSVYRLITLNVHSSLDAVGLTAAFSAKLTEKNISANVIAAYYHDHIFVPKEKAEQALNAILELQKIK
;
A
#
# COMPACT_ATOMS: atom_id res chain seq x y z
N LEU A 1 -59.19 -25.73 5.18
CA LEU A 1 -58.77 -24.53 5.95
C LEU A 1 -57.36 -24.21 5.56
N THR A 2 -57.21 -23.31 4.60
CA THR A 2 -55.96 -22.88 4.01
C THR A 2 -55.38 -21.72 4.87
N PHE A 3 -54.32 -21.96 5.61
CA PHE A 3 -53.62 -20.87 6.30
C PHE A 3 -52.59 -20.24 5.37
N LEU A 4 -52.98 -19.11 4.84
CA LEU A 4 -52.10 -18.12 4.19
C LEU A 4 -51.20 -17.47 5.26
N PHE A 5 -49.96 -17.94 5.42
CA PHE A 5 -48.91 -17.20 6.08
C PHE A 5 -48.15 -16.40 5.05
N THR A 6 -48.64 -15.23 4.82
CA THR A 6 -48.14 -14.30 3.82
C THR A 6 -47.07 -13.38 4.34
N GLY A 7 -46.03 -13.24 3.54
CA GLY A 7 -45.51 -11.96 3.10
C GLY A 7 -44.51 -11.23 4.01
N ARG A 8 -44.79 -11.04 5.29
CA ARG A 8 -43.99 -10.15 6.17
C ARG A 8 -42.69 -10.76 6.69
N LYS A 9 -42.64 -12.05 6.99
CA LYS A 9 -41.42 -12.71 7.49
C LYS A 9 -40.35 -12.91 6.42
N LYS A 10 -40.75 -13.14 5.16
CA LYS A 10 -39.81 -13.24 4.04
C LYS A 10 -39.15 -11.90 3.70
N SER A 11 -39.89 -10.81 3.81
CA SER A 11 -39.40 -9.44 3.58
C SER A 11 -38.35 -9.05 4.64
N VAL A 12 -38.62 -9.31 5.91
CA VAL A 12 -37.67 -8.98 7.01
C VAL A 12 -36.40 -9.82 6.89
N PHE A 13 -36.51 -11.10 6.56
CA PHE A 13 -35.35 -11.99 6.39
C PHE A 13 -34.49 -11.58 5.19
N LEU A 14 -35.11 -11.19 4.10
CA LEU A 14 -34.42 -10.68 2.91
C LEU A 14 -33.74 -9.33 3.18
N TYR A 15 -34.41 -8.41 3.90
CA TYR A 15 -33.83 -7.15 4.30
C TYR A 15 -32.64 -7.34 5.25
N THR A 16 -32.76 -8.23 6.23
CA THR A 16 -31.68 -8.53 7.18
C THR A 16 -30.50 -9.17 6.46
N PHE A 17 -30.75 -10.06 5.50
CA PHE A 17 -29.70 -10.69 4.69
C PHE A 17 -28.99 -9.69 3.77
N VAL A 18 -29.74 -8.79 3.14
CA VAL A 18 -29.18 -7.71 2.28
C VAL A 18 -28.35 -6.73 3.12
N ILE A 19 -28.83 -6.33 4.30
CA ILE A 19 -28.06 -5.44 5.20
C ILE A 19 -26.79 -6.15 5.69
N PHE A 20 -26.87 -7.45 6.04
CA PHE A 20 -25.72 -8.21 6.49
C PHE A 20 -24.71 -8.44 5.35
N ALA A 21 -25.19 -8.68 4.14
CA ALA A 21 -24.33 -8.80 2.96
C ALA A 21 -23.68 -7.45 2.58
N GLN A 22 -24.42 -6.34 2.73
CA GLN A 22 -23.88 -5.00 2.50
C GLN A 22 -22.88 -4.58 3.57
N SER A 23 -23.13 -4.89 4.86
CA SER A 23 -22.15 -4.61 5.93
C SER A 23 -20.88 -5.45 5.79
N SER A 24 -21.01 -6.74 5.44
CA SER A 24 -19.89 -7.62 5.18
C SER A 24 -19.08 -7.19 3.94
N LEU A 25 -19.77 -6.73 2.88
CA LEU A 25 -19.12 -6.20 1.68
C LEU A 25 -18.43 -4.86 1.98
N PHE A 26 -19.03 -4.01 2.81
CA PHE A 26 -18.45 -2.75 3.24
C PHE A 26 -17.23 -2.96 4.12
N GLU A 27 -17.26 -3.91 5.06
CA GLU A 27 -16.08 -4.31 5.86
C GLU A 27 -14.96 -4.88 4.97
N LEU A 28 -15.32 -5.70 3.97
CA LEU A 28 -14.35 -6.22 3.00
C LEU A 28 -13.71 -5.09 2.15
N MET A 29 -14.44 -4.02 1.88
CA MET A 29 -13.96 -2.85 1.13
C MET A 29 -13.24 -1.81 2.00
N SER A 30 -13.49 -1.78 3.31
CA SER A 30 -12.90 -0.78 4.22
C SER A 30 -11.49 -1.12 4.70
N GLY A 31 -11.00 -2.33 4.43
CA GLY A 31 -9.70 -2.81 4.89
C GLY A 31 -9.65 -3.19 6.36
N ILE A 32 -8.60 -3.89 6.75
CA ILE A 32 -8.36 -4.38 8.11
C ILE A 32 -7.85 -3.24 8.99
N LYS A 33 -8.37 -3.12 10.22
CA LYS A 33 -7.94 -2.09 11.20
C LYS A 33 -7.13 -2.67 12.37
N ASP A 34 -7.33 -3.94 12.68
CA ASP A 34 -6.64 -4.62 13.78
C ASP A 34 -5.17 -4.87 13.44
N LEU A 35 -4.27 -4.32 14.26
CA LEU A 35 -2.83 -4.37 14.03
C LEU A 35 -2.27 -5.80 14.04
N ASP A 36 -2.72 -6.65 14.97
CA ASP A 36 -2.21 -8.02 15.09
C ASP A 36 -2.64 -8.85 13.88
N ILE A 37 -3.86 -8.62 13.40
CA ILE A 37 -4.36 -9.24 12.17
C ILE A 37 -3.58 -8.72 10.96
N LEU A 38 -3.31 -7.43 10.87
CA LEU A 38 -2.51 -6.83 9.80
C LEU A 38 -1.10 -7.43 9.77
N LEU A 39 -0.40 -7.45 10.91
CA LEU A 39 0.96 -7.99 11.02
C LEU A 39 1.01 -9.48 10.69
N SER A 40 0.00 -10.24 11.09
CA SER A 40 -0.04 -11.68 10.83
C SER A 40 -0.33 -12.05 9.38
N ASN A 41 -1.06 -11.19 8.66
CA ASN A 41 -1.50 -11.44 7.29
C ASN A 41 -0.78 -10.59 6.24
N MET A 42 0.13 -9.69 6.64
CA MET A 42 0.90 -8.95 5.66
C MET A 42 1.82 -9.92 4.91
N GLU A 43 1.82 -9.81 3.58
CA GLU A 43 2.72 -10.56 2.71
C GLU A 43 3.67 -9.56 2.04
N PRO A 44 4.84 -9.28 2.63
CA PRO A 44 5.77 -8.34 2.04
C PRO A 44 6.41 -8.94 0.79
N VAL A 45 6.29 -8.25 -0.32
CA VAL A 45 6.87 -8.64 -1.61
C VAL A 45 7.87 -7.60 -2.06
N LEU A 46 9.11 -8.04 -2.31
CA LEU A 46 10.18 -7.20 -2.87
C LEU A 46 10.07 -7.18 -4.40
N ASP A 47 9.84 -6.00 -4.98
CA ASP A 47 9.86 -5.79 -6.43
C ASP A 47 11.29 -6.00 -6.97
N LYS A 48 11.39 -6.58 -8.16
CA LYS A 48 12.69 -6.84 -8.83
C LYS A 48 13.27 -5.58 -9.48
N ARG A 49 12.46 -4.56 -9.70
CA ARG A 49 12.85 -3.29 -10.32
C ARG A 49 13.57 -2.40 -9.34
N ASP A 50 14.41 -1.54 -9.87
CA ASP A 50 15.02 -0.42 -9.16
C ASP A 50 14.19 0.84 -9.40
N PHE A 51 14.07 1.71 -8.40
CA PHE A 51 13.26 2.92 -8.46
C PHE A 51 14.07 4.15 -8.08
N VAL A 52 13.67 5.29 -8.63
CA VAL A 52 14.23 6.61 -8.33
C VAL A 52 13.12 7.61 -8.08
N PHE A 53 13.40 8.60 -7.24
CA PHE A 53 12.55 9.77 -7.01
C PHE A 53 13.12 10.94 -7.77
N CYS A 54 12.35 11.53 -8.67
CA CYS A 54 12.75 12.64 -9.50
C CYS A 54 11.78 13.81 -9.33
N SER A 55 12.30 15.01 -9.06
CA SER A 55 11.48 16.21 -8.90
C SER A 55 11.65 17.14 -10.10
N PHE A 56 10.53 17.69 -10.58
CA PHE A 56 10.46 18.58 -11.74
C PHE A 56 9.73 19.86 -11.34
N PRO A 57 10.41 21.01 -11.30
CA PRO A 57 9.77 22.31 -11.06
C PRO A 57 8.71 22.65 -12.10
N THR A 58 8.96 22.22 -13.36
CA THR A 58 8.01 22.30 -14.48
C THR A 58 7.99 20.96 -15.20
N PHE A 59 6.83 20.50 -15.64
CA PHE A 59 6.69 19.22 -16.32
C PHE A 59 5.57 19.26 -17.36
N ASP A 60 5.64 18.31 -18.29
CA ASP A 60 4.64 18.05 -19.33
C ASP A 60 4.00 16.69 -19.04
N TRP A 61 2.69 16.65 -18.84
CA TRP A 61 1.96 15.43 -18.52
C TRP A 61 2.09 14.35 -19.59
N ASP A 62 2.13 14.71 -20.87
CA ASP A 62 2.23 13.72 -21.94
C ASP A 62 3.61 13.05 -21.93
N LYS A 63 4.68 13.80 -21.69
CA LYS A 63 6.02 13.27 -21.52
C LYS A 63 6.16 12.42 -20.25
N MET A 64 5.53 12.87 -19.14
CA MET A 64 5.57 12.11 -17.87
C MET A 64 4.80 10.81 -17.97
N ARG A 65 3.70 10.78 -18.73
CA ARG A 65 2.92 9.55 -18.97
C ARG A 65 3.74 8.48 -19.71
N GLU A 66 4.61 8.87 -20.63
CA GLU A 66 5.52 7.98 -21.35
C GLU A 66 6.54 7.30 -20.41
N LEU A 67 6.84 7.92 -19.27
CA LEU A 67 7.74 7.35 -18.24
C LEU A 67 7.06 6.31 -17.35
N ASN A 68 5.74 6.14 -17.48
CA ASN A 68 4.95 5.19 -16.71
C ASN A 68 5.24 5.23 -15.19
N PRO A 69 5.09 6.40 -14.51
CA PRO A 69 5.43 6.54 -13.11
C PRO A 69 4.58 5.63 -12.24
N VAL A 70 5.17 5.01 -11.23
CA VAL A 70 4.45 4.18 -10.25
C VAL A 70 3.72 5.01 -9.20
N GLY A 71 4.12 6.28 -9.04
CA GLY A 71 3.48 7.26 -8.18
C GLY A 71 3.98 8.66 -8.47
N PHE A 72 3.21 9.66 -8.03
CA PHE A 72 3.63 11.05 -8.10
C PHE A 72 3.02 11.83 -6.94
N PHE A 73 3.66 12.96 -6.60
CA PHE A 73 3.21 13.84 -5.56
C PHE A 73 3.46 15.29 -5.94
N GLN A 74 2.43 16.15 -5.78
CA GLN A 74 2.57 17.58 -6.03
C GLN A 74 3.08 18.27 -4.77
N GLU A 75 4.23 18.93 -4.89
CA GLU A 75 4.86 19.69 -3.84
C GLU A 75 4.92 21.17 -4.22
N LYS A 76 5.27 22.02 -3.28
CA LYS A 76 5.41 23.46 -3.52
C LYS A 76 6.53 23.77 -4.52
N GLU A 77 7.57 22.97 -4.49
CA GLU A 77 8.78 23.09 -5.31
C GLU A 77 8.59 22.51 -6.72
N GLY A 78 7.56 21.68 -6.92
CA GLY A 78 7.30 21.04 -8.22
C GLY A 78 6.54 19.72 -8.07
N MET A 79 6.69 18.85 -9.05
CA MET A 79 6.09 17.52 -9.06
C MET A 79 7.17 16.47 -8.86
N THR A 80 7.03 15.66 -7.82
CA THR A 80 7.85 14.47 -7.60
C THR A 80 7.22 13.27 -8.30
N PHE A 81 8.01 12.55 -9.08
CA PHE A 81 7.64 11.28 -9.72
C PHE A 81 8.51 10.15 -9.19
N ILE A 82 7.91 8.97 -9.04
CA ILE A 82 8.60 7.72 -8.72
C ILE A 82 8.63 6.88 -9.98
N LEU A 83 9.83 6.63 -10.48
CA LEU A 83 10.06 6.01 -11.78
C LEU A 83 10.87 4.72 -11.63
N ASP A 84 10.65 3.76 -12.54
CA ASP A 84 11.61 2.68 -12.77
C ASP A 84 12.94 3.30 -13.24
N LEU A 85 14.04 2.90 -12.62
CA LEU A 85 15.36 3.43 -12.94
C LEU A 85 15.69 3.30 -14.43
N LYS A 86 15.29 2.20 -15.07
CA LYS A 86 15.56 1.96 -16.50
C LYS A 86 14.87 2.99 -17.40
N ASP A 87 13.67 3.50 -16.99
CA ASP A 87 12.93 4.49 -17.74
C ASP A 87 13.45 5.92 -17.49
N ALA A 88 14.16 6.13 -16.38
CA ALA A 88 14.82 7.39 -16.02
C ALA A 88 16.22 7.55 -16.64
N ILE A 89 16.96 6.45 -16.86
CA ILE A 89 18.31 6.47 -17.43
C ILE A 89 18.29 7.05 -18.86
N GLY A 90 19.21 7.99 -19.13
CA GLY A 90 19.36 8.61 -20.43
C GLY A 90 18.42 9.79 -20.74
N LYS A 91 17.64 10.23 -19.75
CA LYS A 91 16.72 11.36 -19.88
C LYS A 91 17.15 12.60 -19.07
N ASP A 92 18.44 12.75 -18.77
CA ASP A 92 19.03 13.87 -18.00
C ASP A 92 18.32 14.11 -16.65
N MET A 93 17.88 13.04 -16.00
CA MET A 93 17.22 13.11 -14.70
C MET A 93 18.27 12.97 -13.59
N ASP A 94 18.24 13.89 -12.63
CA ASP A 94 19.08 13.78 -11.41
C ASP A 94 18.53 12.69 -10.50
N CYS A 95 19.08 11.49 -10.63
CA CYS A 95 18.72 10.32 -9.84
C CYS A 95 19.83 10.03 -8.82
N GLN A 96 19.76 10.73 -7.66
CA GLN A 96 20.83 10.66 -6.65
C GLN A 96 20.86 9.34 -5.88
N SER A 97 19.72 8.69 -5.69
CA SER A 97 19.60 7.49 -4.87
C SER A 97 18.68 6.46 -5.55
N VAL A 98 19.09 5.20 -5.46
CA VAL A 98 18.34 4.08 -6.01
C VAL A 98 17.67 3.29 -4.89
N TYR A 99 16.41 2.98 -5.07
CA TYR A 99 15.57 2.28 -4.11
C TYR A 99 15.03 0.98 -4.67
N ARG A 100 14.64 0.08 -3.77
CA ARG A 100 13.81 -1.09 -4.05
C ARG A 100 12.48 -0.92 -3.34
N LEU A 101 11.44 -1.43 -3.95
CA LEU A 101 10.09 -1.36 -3.44
C LEU A 101 9.71 -2.66 -2.73
N ILE A 102 9.25 -2.56 -1.48
CA ILE A 102 8.56 -3.63 -0.76
C ILE A 102 7.09 -3.23 -0.66
N THR A 103 6.21 -4.06 -1.20
CA THR A 103 4.75 -3.89 -1.06
C THR A 103 4.23 -4.83 0.02
N LEU A 104 3.47 -4.31 0.97
CA LEU A 104 2.76 -5.13 1.95
C LEU A 104 1.41 -5.54 1.35
N ASN A 105 1.28 -6.81 0.93
CA ASN A 105 0.06 -7.33 0.31
C ASN A 105 -1.01 -7.68 1.35
N VAL A 106 -1.37 -6.69 2.15
CA VAL A 106 -2.53 -6.76 3.05
C VAL A 106 -3.39 -5.53 2.80
N HIS A 107 -4.69 -5.74 2.69
CA HIS A 107 -5.61 -4.60 2.53
C HIS A 107 -5.82 -3.95 3.91
N SER A 108 -4.92 -3.02 4.26
CA SER A 108 -5.06 -2.17 5.43
C SER A 108 -6.08 -1.06 5.18
N SER A 109 -6.92 -0.77 6.17
CA SER A 109 -7.74 0.43 6.13
C SER A 109 -6.86 1.68 6.20
N LEU A 110 -7.18 2.73 5.46
CA LEU A 110 -6.52 4.04 5.61
C LEU A 110 -6.64 4.62 7.04
N ASP A 111 -7.64 4.15 7.80
CA ASP A 111 -7.85 4.51 9.21
C ASP A 111 -7.12 3.55 10.18
N ALA A 112 -6.37 2.54 9.68
CA ALA A 112 -5.65 1.62 10.54
C ALA A 112 -4.49 2.31 11.26
N VAL A 113 -4.37 2.04 12.56
CA VAL A 113 -3.34 2.66 13.39
C VAL A 113 -2.27 1.64 13.74
N GLY A 114 -1.00 2.03 13.57
CA GLY A 114 0.13 1.27 14.09
C GLY A 114 0.95 0.49 13.07
N LEU A 115 0.40 0.10 11.92
CA LEU A 115 1.14 -0.69 10.92
C LEU A 115 2.41 0.02 10.45
N THR A 116 2.28 1.27 9.99
CA THR A 116 3.43 2.09 9.55
C THR A 116 4.44 2.29 10.68
N ALA A 117 3.97 2.52 11.92
CA ALA A 117 4.85 2.68 13.07
C ALA A 117 5.62 1.38 13.37
N ALA A 118 4.96 0.22 13.30
CA ALA A 118 5.57 -1.08 13.59
C ALA A 118 6.71 -1.41 12.63
N PHE A 119 6.48 -1.35 11.31
CA PHE A 119 7.54 -1.67 10.36
C PHE A 119 8.62 -0.57 10.30
N SER A 120 8.27 0.71 10.49
CA SER A 120 9.25 1.79 10.54
C SER A 120 10.18 1.67 11.75
N ALA A 121 9.65 1.33 12.93
CA ALA A 121 10.47 1.03 14.10
C ALA A 121 11.43 -0.13 13.84
N LYS A 122 10.91 -1.20 13.23
CA LYS A 122 11.72 -2.39 12.90
C LYS A 122 12.85 -2.10 11.92
N LEU A 123 12.59 -1.30 10.90
CA LEU A 123 13.61 -0.86 9.95
C LEU A 123 14.64 0.08 10.59
N THR A 124 14.19 0.95 11.50
CA THR A 124 15.05 1.84 12.27
C THR A 124 16.02 1.05 13.17
N GLU A 125 15.57 -0.02 13.84
CA GLU A 125 16.44 -0.93 14.62
C GLU A 125 17.58 -1.50 13.77
N LYS A 126 17.35 -1.73 12.48
CA LYS A 126 18.35 -2.23 11.51
C LYS A 126 19.12 -1.10 10.81
N ASN A 127 18.93 0.16 11.21
CA ASN A 127 19.52 1.34 10.56
C ASN A 127 19.23 1.37 9.04
N ILE A 128 17.96 1.13 8.68
CA ILE A 128 17.46 1.16 7.30
C ILE A 128 16.49 2.33 7.15
N SER A 129 16.79 3.24 6.23
CA SER A 129 15.89 4.32 5.84
C SER A 129 14.71 3.76 5.06
N ALA A 130 13.51 4.31 5.30
CA ALA A 130 12.28 3.91 4.63
C ALA A 130 11.47 5.12 4.19
N ASN A 131 11.12 5.17 2.89
CA ASN A 131 10.17 6.13 2.36
C ASN A 131 8.86 5.41 2.13
N VAL A 132 7.79 5.81 2.84
CA VAL A 132 6.52 5.08 2.88
C VAL A 132 5.47 5.82 2.11
N ILE A 133 4.74 5.09 1.28
CA ILE A 133 3.55 5.56 0.58
C ILE A 133 2.40 4.64 0.95
N ALA A 134 1.48 5.14 1.79
CA ALA A 134 0.22 4.49 2.08
C ALA A 134 -0.73 4.72 0.91
N ALA A 135 -0.95 3.71 0.09
CA ALA A 135 -1.91 3.77 -1.00
C ALA A 135 -3.26 3.17 -0.57
N TYR A 136 -4.24 3.16 -1.45
CA TYR A 136 -5.60 2.77 -1.09
C TYR A 136 -5.72 1.31 -0.61
N TYR A 137 -4.99 0.40 -1.25
CA TYR A 137 -5.05 -1.04 -0.93
C TYR A 137 -3.85 -1.55 -0.14
N HIS A 138 -2.66 -1.00 -0.40
CA HIS A 138 -1.41 -1.53 0.13
C HIS A 138 -0.47 -0.41 0.55
N ASP A 139 0.36 -0.70 1.54
CA ASP A 139 1.50 0.14 1.89
C ASP A 139 2.71 -0.24 1.05
N HIS A 140 3.39 0.78 0.55
CA HIS A 140 4.58 0.68 -0.29
C HIS A 140 5.77 1.29 0.43
N ILE A 141 6.86 0.55 0.56
CA ILE A 141 8.05 0.95 1.31
C ILE A 141 9.25 0.96 0.37
N PHE A 142 9.78 2.14 0.08
CA PHE A 142 10.99 2.30 -0.70
C PHE A 142 12.20 2.36 0.24
N VAL A 143 13.10 1.40 0.11
CA VAL A 143 14.32 1.26 0.92
C VAL A 143 15.55 1.35 0.02
N PRO A 144 16.74 1.77 0.54
CA PRO A 144 17.96 1.76 -0.22
C PRO A 144 18.21 0.40 -0.87
N LYS A 145 18.58 0.40 -2.16
CA LYS A 145 18.74 -0.82 -2.97
C LYS A 145 19.63 -1.85 -2.30
N GLU A 146 20.76 -1.41 -1.74
CA GLU A 146 21.76 -2.28 -1.11
C GLU A 146 21.29 -2.91 0.22
N LYS A 147 20.19 -2.39 0.79
CA LYS A 147 19.61 -2.89 2.05
C LYS A 147 18.26 -3.61 1.86
N ALA A 148 17.82 -3.79 0.62
CA ALA A 148 16.48 -4.27 0.31
C ALA A 148 16.17 -5.66 0.89
N GLU A 149 17.06 -6.61 0.76
CA GLU A 149 16.89 -7.96 1.30
C GLU A 149 16.90 -7.96 2.84
N GLN A 150 17.75 -7.12 3.45
CA GLN A 150 17.78 -6.95 4.91
C GLN A 150 16.47 -6.33 5.41
N ALA A 151 15.92 -5.35 4.68
CA ALA A 151 14.65 -4.72 4.98
C ALA A 151 13.48 -5.71 4.89
N LEU A 152 13.42 -6.51 3.81
CA LEU A 152 12.42 -7.56 3.65
C LEU A 152 12.44 -8.54 4.82
N ASN A 153 13.61 -9.05 5.19
CA ASN A 153 13.76 -9.96 6.31
C ASN A 153 13.33 -9.33 7.65
N ALA A 154 13.67 -8.06 7.88
CA ALA A 154 13.27 -7.34 9.08
C ALA A 154 11.73 -7.19 9.18
N ILE A 155 11.05 -6.91 8.06
CA ILE A 155 9.59 -6.83 8.02
C ILE A 155 8.96 -8.21 8.25
N LEU A 156 9.51 -9.28 7.67
CA LEU A 156 9.04 -10.66 7.89
C LEU A 156 9.17 -11.12 9.36
N GLU A 157 10.12 -10.55 10.12
CA GLU A 157 10.23 -10.84 11.56
C GLU A 157 8.99 -10.37 12.34
N LEU A 158 8.28 -9.32 11.88
CA LEU A 158 7.07 -8.83 12.54
C LEU A 158 5.89 -9.81 12.48
N GLN A 159 5.84 -10.69 11.48
CA GLN A 159 4.80 -11.73 11.38
C GLN A 159 4.93 -12.82 12.46
N LYS A 160 6.13 -12.99 13.04
CA LYS A 160 6.47 -14.06 13.98
C LYS A 160 6.27 -13.67 15.44
N ILE A 161 5.91 -12.42 15.71
CA ILE A 161 5.67 -11.95 17.08
C ILE A 161 4.26 -12.39 17.48
N LYS A 162 4.15 -13.62 18.03
CA LYS A 162 2.95 -14.12 18.69
C LYS A 162 3.16 -14.11 20.19
#